data_7acf3aafe117070257e3f9a93f79d760
#
_entry.id   7acf3aafe117070257e3f9a93f79d760
#
_cell.length_a   1.000
_cell.length_b   1.000
_cell.length_c   1.000
_cell.angle_alpha   90.00
_cell.angle_beta   90.00
_cell.angle_gamma   90.00
#
_symmetry.space_group_name_H-M   'P 1'
#
loop_
_entity.id
_entity.type
_entity.pdbx_description
1 polymer ?
#
loop_
_entity_poly.entity_id
_entity_poly.type
_entity_poly.pdbx_seq_one_letter_code
_entity_poly.pdbx_strand_id
1 'polypeptide(L)'
;KFDTLKKLTNRKKNNVSYVSVLVNPNDETLEKLKDLKIDYFQLYDVEPDRTKFIKKKYNKKIISSILVEKKQDVENYKFYRDISDIILFDGKGYEKSIGFDHSFLENIPNDITKMVAGNLNVDIISNLKLEDYFVDLSGSLENQTGKKDLEKINNLLNKIRQYET
;
A
#
# COMPACT_ATOMS: atom_id res chain seq x y z
N LYS A 1 9.96 20.88 -1.18
CA LYS A 1 9.30 19.57 -1.02
C LYS A 1 10.09 18.43 -1.70
N PHE A 2 10.58 18.56 -2.93
CA PHE A 2 11.35 17.53 -3.62
C PHE A 2 12.70 17.25 -2.93
N ASP A 3 13.41 18.30 -2.49
CA ASP A 3 14.68 18.16 -1.74
C ASP A 3 14.51 17.42 -0.41
N THR A 4 13.37 17.59 0.25
CA THR A 4 13.03 16.85 1.46
C THR A 4 12.88 15.34 1.14
N LEU A 5 12.18 15.01 0.06
CA LEU A 5 12.02 13.64 -0.39
C LEU A 5 13.37 13.00 -0.73
N LYS A 6 14.22 13.72 -1.47
CA LYS A 6 15.59 13.29 -1.80
C LYS A 6 16.43 13.04 -0.54
N LYS A 7 16.34 13.91 0.47
CA LYS A 7 17.03 13.71 1.75
C LYS A 7 16.52 12.48 2.49
N LEU A 8 15.19 12.24 2.50
CA LEU A 8 14.59 11.10 3.16
C LEU A 8 15.01 9.78 2.49
N THR A 9 14.92 9.69 1.17
CA THR A 9 15.25 8.47 0.43
C THR A 9 16.76 8.16 0.39
N ASN A 10 17.62 9.13 0.69
CA ASN A 10 19.06 8.93 0.81
C ASN A 10 19.53 8.45 2.19
N ARG A 11 18.64 8.35 3.18
CA ARG A 11 19.01 7.81 4.50
C ARG A 11 19.39 6.34 4.39
N LYS A 12 20.25 5.88 5.31
CA LYS A 12 20.59 4.47 5.43
C LYS A 12 19.31 3.67 5.73
N LYS A 13 19.04 2.67 4.90
CA LYS A 13 17.90 1.77 5.09
C LYS A 13 18.31 0.64 6.03
N ASN A 14 17.55 0.46 7.11
CA ASN A 14 17.65 -0.69 7.99
C ASN A 14 16.36 -1.51 7.83
N ASN A 15 16.36 -2.48 6.92
CA ASN A 15 15.25 -3.40 6.68
C ASN A 15 13.89 -2.71 6.35
N VAL A 16 13.94 -1.55 5.69
CA VAL A 16 12.75 -0.82 5.24
C VAL A 16 12.80 -0.57 3.75
N SER A 17 11.64 -0.58 3.08
CA SER A 17 11.48 -0.16 1.70
C SER A 17 10.79 1.19 1.64
N TYR A 18 11.22 2.05 0.70
CA TYR A 18 10.53 3.31 0.44
C TYR A 18 9.47 3.11 -0.64
N VAL A 19 8.25 3.50 -0.32
CA VAL A 19 7.11 3.46 -1.23
C VAL A 19 6.70 4.89 -1.57
N SER A 20 6.58 5.20 -2.85
CA SER A 20 5.97 6.45 -3.31
C SER A 20 4.52 6.20 -3.67
N VAL A 21 3.59 6.84 -2.96
CA VAL A 21 2.16 6.77 -3.23
C VAL A 21 1.81 7.81 -4.29
N LEU A 22 1.20 7.38 -5.37
CA LEU A 22 0.94 8.16 -6.57
C LEU A 22 -0.49 7.94 -7.06
N VAL A 23 -1.21 9.02 -7.31
CA VAL A 23 -2.55 8.98 -7.90
C VAL A 23 -2.46 9.48 -9.32
N ASN A 24 -2.76 8.61 -10.29
CA ASN A 24 -2.72 8.88 -11.74
C ASN A 24 -1.52 9.77 -12.15
N PRO A 25 -0.26 9.32 -11.88
CA PRO A 25 0.91 10.16 -12.09
C PRO A 25 1.18 10.41 -13.58
N ASN A 26 1.47 11.66 -13.94
CA ASN A 26 1.97 12.02 -15.26
C ASN A 26 3.47 11.68 -15.40
N ASP A 27 3.96 11.70 -16.64
CA ASP A 27 5.36 11.36 -16.93
C ASP A 27 6.35 12.32 -16.27
N GLU A 28 6.02 13.60 -16.17
CA GLU A 28 6.87 14.59 -15.49
C GLU A 28 7.11 14.23 -14.02
N THR A 29 6.07 13.82 -13.31
CA THR A 29 6.17 13.36 -11.93
C THR A 29 7.04 12.12 -11.81
N LEU A 30 6.83 11.13 -12.67
CA LEU A 30 7.60 9.89 -12.66
C LEU A 30 9.08 10.12 -13.01
N GLU A 31 9.38 10.99 -13.98
CA GLU A 31 10.76 11.36 -14.32
C GLU A 31 11.50 12.02 -13.14
N LYS A 32 10.81 12.84 -12.35
CA LYS A 32 11.40 13.44 -11.13
C LYS A 32 11.71 12.40 -10.06
N LEU A 33 10.97 11.29 -10.03
CA LEU A 33 11.10 10.25 -9.01
C LEU A 33 12.05 9.11 -9.39
N LYS A 34 12.38 8.94 -10.67
CA LYS A 34 13.11 7.77 -11.19
C LYS A 34 14.45 7.53 -10.51
N ASP A 35 15.20 8.60 -10.23
CA ASP A 35 16.55 8.56 -9.67
C ASP A 35 16.58 8.52 -8.14
N LEU A 36 15.42 8.61 -7.49
CA LEU A 36 15.32 8.49 -6.05
C LEU A 36 15.40 7.02 -5.63
N LYS A 37 15.94 6.78 -4.43
CA LYS A 37 16.03 5.44 -3.84
C LYS A 37 14.66 4.96 -3.31
N ILE A 38 13.67 4.98 -4.20
CA ILE A 38 12.32 4.46 -3.99
C ILE A 38 12.30 3.02 -4.51
N ASP A 39 11.74 2.11 -3.72
CA ASP A 39 11.68 0.69 -4.06
C ASP A 39 10.39 0.34 -4.80
N TYR A 40 9.27 0.95 -4.38
CA TYR A 40 7.95 0.71 -4.94
C TYR A 40 7.27 1.99 -5.37
N PHE A 41 6.55 1.93 -6.49
CA PHE A 41 5.49 2.87 -6.81
C PHE A 41 4.15 2.23 -6.45
N GLN A 42 3.42 2.84 -5.51
CA GLN A 42 2.04 2.49 -5.18
C GLN A 42 1.12 3.37 -6.03
N LEU A 43 0.36 2.73 -6.92
CA LEU A 43 -0.39 3.39 -7.97
C LEU A 43 -1.89 3.31 -7.70
N TYR A 44 -2.54 4.46 -7.61
CA TYR A 44 -3.99 4.62 -7.59
C TYR A 44 -4.47 5.17 -8.93
N ASP A 45 -5.63 4.71 -9.41
CA ASP A 45 -6.27 5.18 -10.64
C ASP A 45 -5.36 5.11 -11.88
N VAL A 46 -4.60 4.04 -12.01
CA VAL A 46 -3.71 3.79 -13.15
C VAL A 46 -4.12 2.50 -13.84
N GLU A 47 -4.50 2.61 -15.11
CA GLU A 47 -4.91 1.47 -15.93
C GLU A 47 -3.80 0.42 -16.09
N PRO A 48 -4.14 -0.87 -16.32
CA PRO A 48 -3.19 -1.97 -16.40
C PRO A 48 -2.06 -1.74 -17.42
N ASP A 49 -2.37 -1.29 -18.62
CA ASP A 49 -1.36 -1.02 -19.66
C ASP A 49 -0.40 0.10 -19.25
N ARG A 50 -0.92 1.15 -18.63
CA ARG A 50 -0.10 2.22 -18.09
C ARG A 50 0.76 1.74 -16.92
N THR A 51 0.23 0.91 -16.05
CA THR A 51 0.96 0.28 -14.94
C THR A 51 2.13 -0.56 -15.47
N LYS A 52 1.90 -1.39 -16.48
CA LYS A 52 2.92 -2.20 -17.15
C LYS A 52 4.01 -1.33 -17.79
N PHE A 53 3.62 -0.24 -18.45
CA PHE A 53 4.55 0.72 -19.02
C PHE A 53 5.44 1.35 -17.93
N ILE A 54 4.83 1.84 -16.83
CA ILE A 54 5.55 2.46 -15.70
C ILE A 54 6.55 1.47 -15.12
N LYS A 55 6.13 0.23 -14.81
CA LYS A 55 7.00 -0.81 -14.29
C LYS A 55 8.24 -1.02 -15.17
N LYS A 56 8.03 -1.20 -16.46
CA LYS A 56 9.11 -1.44 -17.43
C LYS A 56 10.02 -0.23 -17.60
N LYS A 57 9.45 0.96 -17.76
CA LYS A 57 10.21 2.19 -18.03
C LYS A 57 11.08 2.62 -16.87
N TYR A 58 10.55 2.55 -15.66
CA TYR A 58 11.22 3.08 -14.46
C TYR A 58 11.92 2.00 -13.63
N ASN A 59 11.79 0.73 -14.00
CA ASN A 59 12.37 -0.42 -13.28
C ASN A 59 12.11 -0.35 -11.77
N LYS A 60 10.85 -0.07 -11.39
CA LYS A 60 10.39 -0.03 -10.00
C LYS A 60 9.41 -1.18 -9.76
N LYS A 61 9.41 -1.71 -8.54
CA LYS A 61 8.35 -2.62 -8.12
C LYS A 61 7.03 -1.85 -8.01
N ILE A 62 5.93 -2.53 -8.27
CA ILE A 62 4.60 -1.92 -8.33
C ILE A 62 3.69 -2.50 -7.25
N ILE A 63 3.02 -1.60 -6.55
CA ILE A 63 1.84 -1.90 -5.75
C ILE A 63 0.66 -1.30 -6.51
N SER A 64 -0.24 -2.13 -7.04
CA SER A 64 -1.48 -1.64 -7.67
C SER A 64 -2.59 -1.57 -6.64
N SER A 65 -3.19 -0.40 -6.49
CA SER A 65 -4.25 -0.16 -5.51
C SER A 65 -5.62 -0.33 -6.15
N ILE A 66 -6.43 -1.20 -5.57
CA ILE A 66 -7.81 -1.46 -5.95
C ILE A 66 -8.70 -0.86 -4.87
N LEU A 67 -9.55 0.09 -5.25
CA LEU A 67 -10.52 0.68 -4.36
C LEU A 67 -11.74 -0.23 -4.25
N VAL A 68 -12.05 -0.69 -3.04
CA VAL A 68 -13.11 -1.65 -2.74
C VAL A 68 -14.26 -0.95 -2.04
N GLU A 69 -15.44 -1.00 -2.63
CA GLU A 69 -16.72 -0.59 -2.06
C GLU A 69 -17.67 -1.79 -1.94
N LYS A 70 -17.64 -2.69 -2.91
CA LYS A 70 -18.45 -3.88 -3.01
C LYS A 70 -17.62 -5.09 -3.45
N LYS A 71 -18.13 -6.30 -3.20
CA LYS A 71 -17.42 -7.55 -3.48
C LYS A 71 -16.89 -7.66 -4.92
N GLN A 72 -17.63 -7.15 -5.89
CA GLN A 72 -17.22 -7.22 -7.31
C GLN A 72 -15.95 -6.41 -7.60
N ASP A 73 -15.68 -5.36 -6.83
CA ASP A 73 -14.50 -4.50 -7.05
C ASP A 73 -13.20 -5.27 -6.81
N VAL A 74 -13.24 -6.26 -5.93
CA VAL A 74 -12.10 -7.13 -5.63
C VAL A 74 -11.62 -7.87 -6.88
N GLU A 75 -12.52 -8.27 -7.77
CA GLU A 75 -12.20 -9.02 -8.99
C GLU A 75 -11.26 -8.27 -9.96
N ASN A 76 -11.14 -6.94 -9.79
CA ASN A 76 -10.22 -6.13 -10.57
C ASN A 76 -8.75 -6.55 -10.39
N TYR A 77 -8.41 -7.29 -9.34
CA TYR A 77 -7.05 -7.82 -9.17
C TYR A 77 -6.58 -8.62 -10.38
N LYS A 78 -7.49 -9.26 -11.11
CA LYS A 78 -7.20 -10.09 -12.28
C LYS A 78 -6.50 -9.32 -13.40
N PHE A 79 -6.75 -8.02 -13.50
CA PHE A 79 -6.12 -7.16 -14.50
C PHE A 79 -4.67 -6.76 -14.12
N TYR A 80 -4.32 -6.88 -12.84
CA TYR A 80 -3.03 -6.43 -12.32
C TYR A 80 -2.12 -7.56 -11.82
N ARG A 81 -2.65 -8.79 -11.63
CA ARG A 81 -1.92 -9.91 -11.01
C ARG A 81 -0.58 -10.24 -11.69
N ASP A 82 -0.52 -10.16 -13.03
CA ASP A 82 0.68 -10.50 -13.80
C ASP A 82 1.61 -9.30 -14.02
N ILE A 83 1.21 -8.14 -13.53
CA ILE A 83 1.92 -6.88 -13.71
C ILE A 83 2.52 -6.40 -12.39
N SER A 84 1.77 -6.50 -11.31
CA SER A 84 2.09 -5.93 -10.01
C SER A 84 2.89 -6.90 -9.14
N ASP A 85 3.72 -6.36 -8.27
CA ASP A 85 4.43 -7.16 -7.28
C ASP A 85 3.58 -7.36 -6.01
N ILE A 86 2.67 -6.41 -5.75
CA ILE A 86 1.71 -6.45 -4.65
C ILE A 86 0.38 -5.88 -5.17
N ILE A 87 -0.74 -6.48 -4.76
CA ILE A 87 -2.07 -5.92 -4.94
C ILE A 87 -2.56 -5.38 -3.59
N LEU A 88 -2.80 -4.07 -3.55
CA LEU A 88 -3.39 -3.40 -2.39
C LEU A 88 -4.91 -3.31 -2.57
N PHE A 89 -5.65 -3.81 -1.59
CA PHE A 89 -7.10 -3.61 -1.47
C PHE A 89 -7.34 -2.53 -0.40
N ASP A 90 -7.89 -1.40 -0.83
CA ASP A 90 -8.14 -0.24 0.03
C ASP A 90 -9.61 0.15 -0.01
N GLY A 91 -10.14 0.58 1.13
CA GLY A 91 -11.49 1.12 1.18
C GLY A 91 -11.62 2.42 0.36
N LYS A 92 -12.75 2.59 -0.31
CA LYS A 92 -13.01 3.78 -1.12
C LYS A 92 -13.03 5.05 -0.26
N GLY A 93 -12.28 6.06 -0.67
CA GLY A 93 -12.24 7.39 -0.01
C GLY A 93 -10.82 7.94 0.13
N TYR A 94 -10.51 9.02 -0.60
CA TYR A 94 -9.16 9.61 -0.60
C TYR A 94 -8.83 10.42 0.65
N GLU A 95 -9.82 11.10 1.24
CA GLU A 95 -9.59 11.95 2.43
C GLU A 95 -9.77 11.19 3.74
N LYS A 96 -10.67 10.23 3.75
CA LYS A 96 -10.93 9.34 4.88
C LYS A 96 -11.30 7.98 4.33
N SER A 97 -10.37 7.05 4.41
CA SER A 97 -10.61 5.68 3.99
C SER A 97 -11.80 5.10 4.76
N ILE A 98 -12.81 4.67 4.03
CA ILE A 98 -13.95 3.94 4.58
C ILE A 98 -13.55 2.47 4.55
N GLY A 99 -13.64 1.78 5.69
CA GLY A 99 -13.39 0.34 5.73
C GLY A 99 -14.36 -0.41 4.80
N PHE A 100 -13.95 -1.56 4.32
CA PHE A 100 -14.80 -2.49 3.58
C PHE A 100 -14.86 -3.85 4.27
N ASP A 101 -15.78 -4.71 3.88
CA ASP A 101 -15.87 -6.07 4.41
C ASP A 101 -14.72 -6.94 3.89
N HIS A 102 -13.76 -7.23 4.75
CA HIS A 102 -12.56 -8.00 4.40
C HIS A 102 -12.86 -9.46 4.02
N SER A 103 -14.06 -10.00 4.32
CA SER A 103 -14.49 -11.31 3.83
C SER A 103 -14.54 -11.39 2.29
N PHE A 104 -14.61 -10.23 1.61
CA PHE A 104 -14.54 -10.16 0.15
C PHE A 104 -13.20 -10.69 -0.41
N LEU A 105 -12.15 -10.72 0.41
CA LEU A 105 -10.81 -11.17 0.03
C LEU A 105 -10.58 -12.68 0.16
N GLU A 106 -11.51 -13.43 0.77
CA GLU A 106 -11.34 -14.87 1.08
C GLU A 106 -11.06 -15.74 -0.14
N ASN A 107 -11.56 -15.34 -1.31
CA ASN A 107 -11.42 -16.11 -2.55
C ASN A 107 -10.26 -15.65 -3.44
N ILE A 108 -9.41 -14.73 -2.95
CA ILE A 108 -8.25 -14.32 -3.72
C ILE A 108 -7.17 -15.42 -3.62
N PRO A 109 -6.60 -15.85 -4.74
CA PRO A 109 -5.59 -16.89 -4.75
C PRO A 109 -4.37 -16.57 -3.86
N ASN A 110 -3.79 -17.60 -3.24
CA ASN A 110 -2.65 -17.44 -2.33
C ASN A 110 -1.33 -17.13 -3.05
N ASP A 111 -1.27 -17.34 -4.36
CA ASP A 111 -0.12 -16.98 -5.20
C ASP A 111 0.01 -15.46 -5.45
N ILE A 112 -0.99 -14.69 -5.03
CA ILE A 112 -0.99 -13.22 -5.13
C ILE A 112 -0.49 -12.63 -3.82
N THR A 113 0.55 -11.82 -3.88
CA THR A 113 0.98 -11.01 -2.73
C THR A 113 -0.05 -9.91 -2.48
N LYS A 114 -0.72 -9.98 -1.34
CA LYS A 114 -1.84 -9.12 -0.97
C LYS A 114 -1.44 -8.12 0.11
N MET A 115 -1.97 -6.90 -0.01
CA MET A 115 -1.90 -5.86 1.02
C MET A 115 -3.32 -5.34 1.27
N VAL A 116 -3.64 -5.04 2.51
CA VAL A 116 -4.97 -4.54 2.91
C VAL A 116 -4.82 -3.21 3.62
N ALA A 117 -5.64 -2.25 3.22
CA ALA A 117 -5.82 -0.94 3.84
C ALA A 117 -7.30 -0.68 4.14
N GLY A 118 -7.64 0.52 4.53
CA GLY A 118 -9.02 0.95 4.75
C GLY A 118 -9.46 0.83 6.21
N ASN A 119 -9.26 1.91 6.95
CA ASN A 119 -9.70 2.06 8.36
C ASN A 119 -9.28 0.90 9.28
N LEU A 120 -8.15 0.28 8.99
CA LEU A 120 -7.59 -0.78 9.83
C LEU A 120 -7.15 -0.22 11.18
N ASN A 121 -7.41 -0.98 12.22
CA ASN A 121 -6.89 -0.76 13.55
C ASN A 121 -6.39 -2.09 14.14
N VAL A 122 -5.78 -2.03 15.30
CA VAL A 122 -5.17 -3.20 15.95
C VAL A 122 -6.17 -4.32 16.21
N ASP A 123 -7.44 -4.00 16.52
CA ASP A 123 -8.47 -5.01 16.82
C ASP A 123 -8.96 -5.70 15.55
N ILE A 124 -9.13 -4.93 14.46
CA ILE A 124 -9.48 -5.49 13.15
C ILE A 124 -8.36 -6.41 12.66
N ILE A 125 -7.10 -5.97 12.76
CA ILE A 125 -5.93 -6.76 12.38
C ILE A 125 -5.87 -8.09 13.13
N SER A 126 -6.23 -8.10 14.42
CA SER A 126 -6.26 -9.32 15.23
C SER A 126 -7.29 -10.35 14.76
N ASN A 127 -8.34 -9.91 14.10
CA ASN A 127 -9.42 -10.76 13.58
C ASN A 127 -9.21 -11.17 12.12
N LEU A 128 -8.30 -10.50 11.41
CA LEU A 128 -7.91 -10.91 10.06
C LEU A 128 -6.97 -12.11 10.19
N LYS A 129 -7.20 -13.15 9.40
CA LYS A 129 -6.23 -14.25 9.22
C LYS A 129 -5.05 -13.71 8.41
N LEU A 130 -4.12 -13.01 9.09
CA LEU A 130 -3.06 -12.20 8.48
C LEU A 130 -1.89 -12.99 7.91
N GLU A 131 -1.87 -14.31 8.05
CA GLU A 131 -0.77 -15.16 7.58
C GLU A 131 -0.40 -14.91 6.10
N ASP A 132 -1.34 -14.33 5.32
CA ASP A 132 -1.19 -14.13 3.88
C ASP A 132 -1.25 -12.65 3.43
N TYR A 133 -1.26 -11.67 4.34
CA TYR A 133 -1.45 -10.26 3.96
C TYR A 133 -0.42 -9.32 4.57
N PHE A 134 0.05 -8.35 3.77
CA PHE A 134 0.62 -7.12 4.32
C PHE A 134 -0.51 -6.18 4.77
N VAL A 135 -0.26 -5.38 5.79
CA VAL A 135 -1.20 -4.35 6.26
C VAL A 135 -0.66 -2.95 5.97
N ASP A 136 -1.51 -2.08 5.44
CA ASP A 136 -1.22 -0.67 5.26
C ASP A 136 -2.01 0.15 6.28
N LEU A 137 -1.30 0.87 7.14
CA LEU A 137 -1.84 1.63 8.26
C LEU A 137 -1.34 3.06 8.20
N SER A 138 -2.24 4.00 8.13
CA SER A 138 -1.92 5.42 8.13
C SER A 138 -2.67 6.20 9.21
N GLY A 139 -3.93 6.52 8.99
CA GLY A 139 -4.70 7.41 9.87
C GLY A 139 -4.87 6.88 11.29
N SER A 140 -5.04 5.57 11.47
CA SER A 140 -5.18 4.94 12.80
C SER A 140 -3.95 5.11 13.71
N LEU A 141 -2.78 5.39 13.10
CA LEU A 141 -1.53 5.64 13.82
C LEU A 141 -1.24 7.13 14.02
N GLU A 142 -2.24 7.98 13.85
CA GLU A 142 -2.12 9.43 14.03
C GLU A 142 -2.86 9.89 15.29
N ASN A 143 -2.32 10.91 15.98
CA ASN A 143 -3.03 11.65 17.02
C ASN A 143 -3.72 12.90 16.46
N GLN A 144 -3.16 13.45 15.38
CA GLN A 144 -3.70 14.55 14.58
C GLN A 144 -3.41 14.24 13.12
N THR A 145 -4.23 14.76 12.20
CA THR A 145 -4.04 14.54 10.76
C THR A 145 -2.59 14.80 10.32
N GLY A 146 -1.95 13.78 9.78
CA GLY A 146 -0.57 13.83 9.30
C GLY A 146 0.50 13.76 10.38
N LYS A 147 0.15 13.59 11.67
CA LYS A 147 1.11 13.47 12.77
C LYS A 147 1.04 12.09 13.42
N LYS A 148 2.01 11.26 13.12
CA LYS A 148 2.13 9.91 13.67
C LYS A 148 2.35 9.91 15.19
N ASP A 149 1.71 8.97 15.87
CA ASP A 149 1.80 8.75 17.29
C ASP A 149 2.72 7.54 17.58
N LEU A 150 3.83 7.80 18.28
CA LEU A 150 4.82 6.77 18.56
C LEU A 150 4.30 5.67 19.50
N GLU A 151 3.40 5.99 20.42
CA GLU A 151 2.80 5.01 21.31
C GLU A 151 1.90 4.05 20.54
N LYS A 152 1.04 4.58 19.67
CA LYS A 152 0.19 3.77 18.78
C LYS A 152 1.03 2.86 17.87
N ILE A 153 2.13 3.38 17.31
CA ILE A 153 3.04 2.58 16.48
C ILE A 153 3.68 1.46 17.29
N ASN A 154 4.20 1.76 18.48
CA ASN A 154 4.84 0.76 19.33
C ASN A 154 3.84 -0.32 19.77
N ASN A 155 2.62 0.06 20.15
CA ASN A 155 1.56 -0.88 20.53
C ASN A 155 1.21 -1.81 19.37
N LEU A 156 1.08 -1.27 18.14
CA LEU A 156 0.85 -2.07 16.95
C LEU A 156 2.00 -3.05 16.70
N LEU A 157 3.25 -2.59 16.70
CA LEU A 157 4.42 -3.42 16.43
C LEU A 157 4.57 -4.55 17.48
N ASN A 158 4.31 -4.25 18.75
CA ASN A 158 4.34 -5.26 19.79
C ASN A 158 3.25 -6.32 19.59
N LYS A 159 2.06 -5.91 19.12
CA LYS A 159 0.97 -6.85 18.88
C LYS A 159 1.25 -7.72 17.64
N ILE A 160 1.76 -7.16 16.55
CA ILE A 160 2.15 -7.94 15.37
C ILE A 160 3.20 -8.99 15.71
N ARG A 161 4.22 -8.65 16.49
CA ARG A 161 5.28 -9.59 16.90
C ARG A 161 4.76 -10.79 17.70
N GLN A 162 3.63 -10.66 18.38
CA GLN A 162 2.99 -11.76 19.12
C GLN A 162 2.34 -12.79 18.18
N TYR A 163 2.10 -12.46 16.91
CA TYR A 163 1.57 -13.38 15.90
C TYR A 163 2.68 -14.09 15.10
N GLU A 164 3.93 -13.62 15.20
CA GLU A 164 5.08 -14.23 14.52
C GLU A 164 5.77 -15.32 15.34
N THR A 165 5.28 -15.58 16.58
CA THR A 165 5.78 -16.62 17.50
C THR A 165 4.79 -17.77 17.59
#